data_239713d8d4cefc49c6e9a777d7c33665
#
_entry.id   239713d8d4cefc49c6e9a777d7c33665
#
_cell.length_a   1.000
_cell.length_b   1.000
_cell.length_c   1.000
_cell.angle_alpha   90.00
_cell.angle_beta   90.00
_cell.angle_gamma   90.00
#
_symmetry.space_group_name_H-M   'P 1'
#
loop_
_entity.id
_entity.type
_entity.pdbx_description
1 polymer ?
#
loop_
_entity_poly.entity_id
_entity_poly.type
_entity_poly.pdbx_seq_one_letter_code
_entity_poly.pdbx_strand_id
1 'polypeptide(L)'
;MNQERALFWYTETATPHEHHNFSVKSYLFTGRTAFQEVAVLDTYEYGKMLVIDGRTQSAEEDEYIYHEALVHPAMLTHADPRSVLIIGGGEGATLREVLRYRSVERVVMVDIDRELVELCQKLLPEWHGGAFQDPRIELVFADGKDYVEQTRSTFDVILIDVCDALEDGPALSLYTESFYRRIRERMNPGGLLVVQAMELSGLDYQDHLAVRDTLLQVFPVVRSYATFIPSFWSEWGFLIASDGLDPATLSSEPLVERLGGRGPAGAENLGAALEFYDPDTHVRMFALPKDVKAVLNHSLPPEVAAQ
;
A
#
# COMPACT_ATOMS: atom_id res chain seq x y z
N MET A 1 24.94 35.09 -16.12
CA MET A 1 24.60 34.08 -17.12
C MET A 1 24.35 32.78 -16.35
N ASN A 2 23.11 32.44 -16.12
CA ASN A 2 22.78 31.11 -15.61
C ASN A 2 23.15 30.11 -16.73
N GLN A 3 24.15 29.28 -16.49
CA GLN A 3 24.31 28.08 -17.28
C GLN A 3 23.09 27.22 -16.98
N GLU A 4 22.19 27.10 -17.95
CA GLU A 4 21.19 26.04 -17.92
C GLU A 4 21.96 24.73 -17.83
N ARG A 5 21.97 24.12 -16.67
CA ARG A 5 22.46 22.73 -16.51
C ARG A 5 21.53 21.86 -17.36
N ALA A 6 22.13 21.13 -18.28
CA ALA A 6 21.39 20.09 -18.97
C ALA A 6 20.81 19.12 -17.92
N LEU A 7 19.49 19.05 -17.82
CA LEU A 7 18.81 18.13 -16.92
C LEU A 7 18.76 16.75 -17.59
N PHE A 8 19.04 15.71 -16.80
CA PHE A 8 18.73 14.33 -17.20
C PHE A 8 17.31 14.02 -16.76
N TRP A 9 16.55 13.32 -17.59
CA TRP A 9 15.17 12.97 -17.34
C TRP A 9 15.03 11.45 -17.28
N TYR A 10 14.35 10.98 -16.24
CA TYR A 10 13.74 9.67 -16.22
C TYR A 10 12.34 9.82 -16.80
N THR A 11 11.98 8.96 -17.74
CA THR A 11 10.67 8.96 -18.37
C THR A 11 9.94 7.66 -18.03
N GLU A 12 8.87 7.77 -17.29
CA GLU A 12 7.93 6.69 -17.04
C GLU A 12 6.85 6.70 -18.12
N THR A 13 6.58 5.55 -18.72
CA THR A 13 5.51 5.38 -19.69
C THR A 13 4.25 4.92 -18.96
N ALA A 14 3.34 5.84 -18.65
CA ALA A 14 2.08 5.52 -17.99
C ALA A 14 1.15 4.77 -18.95
N THR A 15 1.00 5.26 -20.18
CA THR A 15 0.27 4.60 -21.27
C THR A 15 1.04 4.77 -22.58
N PRO A 16 0.68 4.09 -23.68
CA PRO A 16 1.30 4.34 -24.99
C PRO A 16 1.23 5.80 -25.48
N HIS A 17 0.42 6.62 -24.84
CA HIS A 17 0.16 8.02 -25.23
C HIS A 17 0.45 9.02 -24.10
N GLU A 18 0.91 8.55 -22.95
CA GLU A 18 1.19 9.38 -21.77
C GLU A 18 2.51 9.01 -21.12
N HIS A 19 3.32 10.02 -20.81
CA HIS A 19 4.61 9.87 -20.18
C HIS A 19 4.76 10.86 -19.03
N HIS A 20 5.24 10.37 -17.90
CA HIS A 20 5.65 11.19 -16.76
C HIS A 20 7.17 11.35 -16.79
N ASN A 21 7.65 12.57 -16.59
CA ASN A 21 9.06 12.88 -16.67
C ASN A 21 9.56 13.46 -15.35
N PHE A 22 10.59 12.84 -14.80
CA PHE A 22 11.25 13.27 -13.57
C PHE A 22 12.67 13.76 -13.88
N SER A 23 13.02 14.95 -13.41
CA SER A 23 14.40 15.45 -13.53
C SER A 23 15.29 14.76 -12.50
N VAL A 24 16.38 14.13 -12.96
CA VAL A 24 17.23 13.25 -12.17
C VAL A 24 18.59 13.92 -11.92
N LYS A 25 19.03 13.90 -10.66
CA LYS A 25 20.39 14.31 -10.27
C LYS A 25 21.37 13.16 -10.52
N SER A 26 21.01 11.94 -10.11
CA SER A 26 21.82 10.74 -10.29
C SER A 26 21.01 9.46 -10.18
N TYR A 27 21.54 8.37 -10.73
CA TYR A 27 21.10 7.02 -10.47
C TYR A 27 21.92 6.47 -9.30
N LEU A 28 21.25 6.15 -8.19
CA LEU A 28 21.89 5.54 -7.03
C LEU A 28 22.09 4.04 -7.23
N PHE A 29 21.15 3.42 -7.96
CA PHE A 29 21.21 2.02 -8.35
C PHE A 29 20.41 1.79 -9.64
N THR A 30 20.88 0.87 -10.46
CA THR A 30 20.14 0.25 -11.56
C THR A 30 20.56 -1.20 -11.67
N GLY A 31 19.59 -2.11 -11.76
CA GLY A 31 19.88 -3.53 -11.86
C GLY A 31 18.62 -4.35 -12.03
N ARG A 32 18.79 -5.66 -11.90
CA ARG A 32 17.69 -6.62 -11.96
C ARG A 32 17.88 -7.65 -10.85
N THR A 33 16.80 -7.95 -10.14
CA THR A 33 16.72 -9.08 -9.23
C THR A 33 16.26 -10.33 -9.99
N ALA A 34 16.02 -11.42 -9.27
CA ALA A 34 15.43 -12.61 -9.88
C ALA A 34 13.98 -12.37 -10.39
N PHE A 35 13.31 -11.33 -9.91
CA PHE A 35 11.88 -11.09 -10.12
C PHE A 35 11.58 -9.86 -10.97
N GLN A 36 12.39 -8.77 -10.88
CA GLN A 36 12.02 -7.47 -11.42
C GLN A 36 13.24 -6.60 -11.75
N GLU A 37 13.07 -5.61 -12.62
CA GLU A 37 14.05 -4.56 -12.84
C GLU A 37 13.91 -3.49 -11.76
N VAL A 38 15.03 -3.01 -11.20
CA VAL A 38 15.02 -2.06 -10.09
C VAL A 38 15.92 -0.88 -10.41
N ALA A 39 15.42 0.32 -10.20
CA ALA A 39 16.23 1.53 -10.16
C ALA A 39 15.93 2.31 -8.88
N VAL A 40 16.97 2.95 -8.33
CA VAL A 40 16.84 3.96 -7.29
C VAL A 40 17.45 5.24 -7.83
N LEU A 41 16.62 6.26 -7.94
CA LEU A 41 16.97 7.56 -8.49
C LEU A 41 17.14 8.58 -7.37
N ASP A 42 17.99 9.58 -7.54
CA ASP A 42 17.95 10.86 -6.79
C ASP A 42 17.38 11.91 -7.74
N THR A 43 16.17 12.37 -7.46
CA THR A 43 15.45 13.35 -8.27
C THR A 43 15.57 14.77 -7.68
N TYR A 44 15.22 15.80 -8.46
CA TYR A 44 15.22 17.16 -7.97
C TYR A 44 14.01 17.52 -7.12
N GLU A 45 12.83 16.97 -7.45
CA GLU A 45 11.56 17.37 -6.82
C GLU A 45 11.10 16.37 -5.75
N TYR A 46 11.38 15.08 -5.93
CA TYR A 46 10.85 14.02 -5.07
C TYR A 46 11.89 13.33 -4.19
N GLY A 47 13.15 13.87 -4.12
CA GLY A 47 14.21 13.18 -3.40
C GLY A 47 14.58 11.85 -4.03
N LYS A 48 14.88 10.85 -3.20
CA LYS A 48 15.07 9.47 -3.70
C LYS A 48 13.75 8.90 -4.20
N MET A 49 13.82 8.07 -5.23
CA MET A 49 12.66 7.44 -5.85
C MET A 49 12.98 5.98 -6.16
N LEU A 50 12.12 5.07 -5.72
CA LEU A 50 12.17 3.66 -6.07
C LEU A 50 11.34 3.43 -7.33
N VAL A 51 11.95 2.77 -8.30
CA VAL A 51 11.31 2.39 -9.57
C VAL A 51 11.45 0.90 -9.77
N ILE A 52 10.35 0.21 -10.06
CA ILE A 52 10.31 -1.22 -10.34
C ILE A 52 9.63 -1.42 -11.70
N ASP A 53 10.26 -2.21 -12.58
CA ASP A 53 9.78 -2.51 -13.93
C ASP A 53 9.34 -1.28 -14.71
N GLY A 54 10.08 -0.17 -14.51
CA GLY A 54 9.83 1.11 -15.18
C GLY A 54 8.72 1.97 -14.56
N ARG A 55 8.10 1.54 -13.45
CA ARG A 55 7.04 2.23 -12.72
C ARG A 55 7.53 2.78 -11.40
N THR A 56 7.18 4.02 -11.07
CA THR A 56 7.43 4.62 -9.77
C THR A 56 6.65 3.89 -8.68
N GLN A 57 7.35 3.39 -7.66
CA GLN A 57 6.73 2.69 -6.54
C GLN A 57 6.59 3.56 -5.30
N SER A 58 7.57 4.41 -5.04
CA SER A 58 7.50 5.41 -3.98
C SER A 58 8.60 6.47 -4.14
N ALA A 59 8.39 7.63 -3.50
CA ALA A 59 9.37 8.71 -3.50
C ALA A 59 9.47 9.35 -2.10
N GLU A 60 10.67 9.82 -1.74
CA GLU A 60 11.03 10.29 -0.41
C GLU A 60 10.13 11.42 0.11
N GLU A 61 9.73 12.33 -0.77
CA GLU A 61 8.99 13.54 -0.40
C GLU A 61 7.47 13.26 -0.21
N ASP A 62 6.93 12.11 -0.64
CA ASP A 62 5.49 11.85 -0.56
C ASP A 62 5.09 10.40 -0.22
N GLU A 63 6.05 9.51 0.05
CA GLU A 63 5.77 8.11 0.38
C GLU A 63 4.83 7.96 1.59
N TYR A 64 4.92 8.90 2.53
CA TYR A 64 4.08 8.90 3.72
C TYR A 64 2.59 9.00 3.40
N ILE A 65 2.21 9.68 2.32
CA ILE A 65 0.80 9.79 1.88
C ILE A 65 0.26 8.40 1.55
N TYR A 66 1.00 7.62 0.77
CA TYR A 66 0.62 6.26 0.40
C TYR A 66 0.57 5.33 1.62
N HIS A 67 1.63 5.29 2.40
CA HIS A 67 1.75 4.31 3.49
C HIS A 67 0.81 4.61 4.66
N GLU A 68 0.59 5.88 4.98
CA GLU A 68 -0.39 6.26 5.98
C GLU A 68 -1.83 5.97 5.50
N ALA A 69 -2.14 6.19 4.21
CA ALA A 69 -3.43 5.81 3.63
C ALA A 69 -3.65 4.30 3.61
N LEU A 70 -2.63 3.50 3.33
CA LEU A 70 -2.72 2.04 3.32
C LEU A 70 -2.96 1.47 4.72
N VAL A 71 -2.24 1.97 5.73
CA VAL A 71 -2.14 1.32 7.04
C VAL A 71 -3.22 1.81 8.01
N HIS A 72 -3.38 3.11 8.17
CA HIS A 72 -4.13 3.65 9.30
C HIS A 72 -5.64 3.43 9.26
N PRO A 73 -6.33 3.39 8.09
CA PRO A 73 -7.76 3.10 8.08
C PRO A 73 -8.12 1.76 8.73
N ALA A 74 -7.37 0.68 8.45
CA ALA A 74 -7.61 -0.62 9.05
C ALA A 74 -7.17 -0.65 10.53
N MET A 75 -5.96 -0.17 10.81
CA MET A 75 -5.40 -0.19 12.15
C MET A 75 -6.23 0.60 13.16
N LEU A 76 -6.86 1.69 12.73
CA LEU A 76 -7.74 2.49 13.58
C LEU A 76 -9.18 1.97 13.60
N THR A 77 -9.63 1.21 12.60
CA THR A 77 -10.95 0.57 12.62
C THR A 77 -10.97 -0.62 13.55
N HIS A 78 -9.92 -1.43 13.59
CA HIS A 78 -9.81 -2.55 14.53
C HIS A 78 -9.70 -2.06 15.98
N ALA A 79 -10.36 -2.75 16.91
CA ALA A 79 -10.41 -2.30 18.31
C ALA A 79 -9.05 -2.36 19.00
N ASP A 80 -8.26 -3.41 18.76
CA ASP A 80 -6.96 -3.64 19.40
C ASP A 80 -6.10 -4.57 18.51
N PRO A 81 -5.52 -4.06 17.39
CA PRO A 81 -4.73 -4.89 16.49
C PRO A 81 -3.41 -5.31 17.15
N ARG A 82 -3.19 -6.63 17.30
CA ARG A 82 -1.99 -7.22 17.92
C ARG A 82 -1.12 -7.94 16.93
N SER A 83 -1.71 -8.56 15.92
CA SER A 83 -1.02 -9.37 14.92
C SER A 83 -1.30 -8.84 13.53
N VAL A 84 -0.24 -8.55 12.76
CA VAL A 84 -0.35 -8.00 11.42
C VAL A 84 0.44 -8.85 10.44
N LEU A 85 -0.15 -9.12 9.27
CA LEU A 85 0.53 -9.69 8.12
C LEU A 85 0.67 -8.60 7.05
N ILE A 86 1.89 -8.44 6.53
CA ILE A 86 2.19 -7.61 5.36
C ILE A 86 2.65 -8.56 4.25
N ILE A 87 2.05 -8.48 3.07
CA ILE A 87 2.48 -9.20 1.87
C ILE A 87 3.02 -8.15 0.90
N GLY A 88 4.31 -8.24 0.57
CA GLY A 88 5.05 -7.19 -0.11
C GLY A 88 5.59 -6.14 0.86
N GLY A 89 5.66 -4.88 0.43
CA GLY A 89 6.14 -3.76 1.24
C GLY A 89 7.66 -3.76 1.44
N GLY A 90 8.42 -4.27 0.48
CA GLY A 90 9.86 -4.53 0.56
C GLY A 90 10.73 -3.34 0.96
N GLU A 91 10.26 -2.11 0.79
CA GLU A 91 10.93 -0.88 1.23
C GLU A 91 10.82 -0.61 2.74
N GLY A 92 9.84 -1.24 3.40
CA GLY A 92 9.70 -1.21 4.85
C GLY A 92 8.93 -0.01 5.42
N ALA A 93 8.34 0.86 4.61
CA ALA A 93 7.56 1.99 5.09
C ALA A 93 6.20 1.53 5.65
N THR A 94 5.51 0.59 5.00
CA THR A 94 4.32 -0.06 5.56
C THR A 94 4.60 -0.70 6.91
N LEU A 95 5.76 -1.34 7.04
CA LEU A 95 6.23 -1.92 8.29
C LEU A 95 6.43 -0.84 9.38
N ARG A 96 7.05 0.29 9.03
CA ARG A 96 7.23 1.45 9.91
C ARG A 96 5.90 1.95 10.45
N GLU A 97 4.90 2.12 9.58
CA GLU A 97 3.59 2.63 9.99
C GLU A 97 2.83 1.67 10.91
N VAL A 98 2.90 0.36 10.65
CA VAL A 98 2.31 -0.66 11.53
C VAL A 98 2.96 -0.64 12.92
N LEU A 99 4.26 -0.48 13.00
CA LEU A 99 5.01 -0.50 14.27
C LEU A 99 4.79 0.73 15.15
N ARG A 100 4.16 1.79 14.64
CA ARG A 100 3.70 2.94 15.44
C ARG A 100 2.65 2.57 16.48
N TYR A 101 1.96 1.44 16.31
CA TYR A 101 0.91 0.99 17.21
C TYR A 101 1.48 0.18 18.38
N ARG A 102 1.21 0.64 19.60
CA ARG A 102 1.65 -0.06 20.85
C ARG A 102 0.97 -1.41 21.03
N SER A 103 -0.24 -1.58 20.52
CA SER A 103 -0.99 -2.82 20.60
C SER A 103 -0.36 -3.94 19.79
N VAL A 104 0.41 -3.61 18.74
CA VAL A 104 1.04 -4.60 17.89
C VAL A 104 2.12 -5.36 18.64
N GLU A 105 1.94 -6.67 18.73
CA GLU A 105 2.84 -7.61 19.39
C GLU A 105 3.67 -8.41 18.38
N ARG A 106 3.13 -8.63 17.18
CA ARG A 106 3.78 -9.41 16.12
C ARG A 106 3.42 -8.86 14.75
N VAL A 107 4.43 -8.69 13.91
CA VAL A 107 4.28 -8.42 12.48
C VAL A 107 5.01 -9.50 11.70
N VAL A 108 4.32 -10.13 10.75
CA VAL A 108 4.95 -10.97 9.73
C VAL A 108 4.95 -10.18 8.44
N MET A 109 6.12 -10.00 7.86
CA MET A 109 6.28 -9.40 6.54
C MET A 109 6.79 -10.48 5.58
N VAL A 110 6.05 -10.71 4.51
CA VAL A 110 6.36 -11.73 3.49
C VAL A 110 6.66 -11.03 2.17
N ASP A 111 7.87 -11.16 1.70
CA ASP A 111 8.28 -10.63 0.39
C ASP A 111 8.95 -11.74 -0.43
N ILE A 112 8.68 -11.77 -1.72
CA ILE A 112 9.27 -12.73 -2.62
C ILE A 112 10.71 -12.37 -2.97
N ASP A 113 11.03 -11.07 -2.97
CA ASP A 113 12.30 -10.52 -3.47
C ASP A 113 13.24 -10.09 -2.34
N ARG A 114 14.02 -11.05 -1.85
CA ARG A 114 15.06 -10.77 -0.84
C ARG A 114 16.05 -9.69 -1.29
N GLU A 115 16.46 -9.70 -2.55
CA GLU A 115 17.48 -8.77 -3.06
C GLU A 115 16.95 -7.34 -3.06
N LEU A 116 15.66 -7.15 -3.42
CA LEU A 116 15.00 -5.85 -3.34
C LEU A 116 14.95 -5.35 -1.89
N VAL A 117 14.50 -6.19 -0.95
CA VAL A 117 14.40 -5.81 0.47
C VAL A 117 15.79 -5.40 1.03
N GLU A 118 16.84 -6.18 0.75
CA GLU A 118 18.21 -5.85 1.18
C GLU A 118 18.72 -4.56 0.53
N LEU A 119 18.36 -4.31 -0.73
CA LEU A 119 18.67 -3.07 -1.44
C LEU A 119 17.98 -1.86 -0.79
N CYS A 120 16.67 -1.97 -0.51
CA CYS A 120 15.88 -0.92 0.14
C CYS A 120 16.40 -0.62 1.54
N GLN A 121 16.72 -1.64 2.34
CA GLN A 121 17.33 -1.44 3.66
C GLN A 121 18.62 -0.62 3.59
N LYS A 122 19.40 -0.76 2.52
CA LYS A 122 20.67 -0.08 2.36
C LYS A 122 20.52 1.33 1.77
N LEU A 123 19.66 1.51 0.78
CA LEU A 123 19.61 2.75 -0.01
C LEU A 123 18.47 3.69 0.40
N LEU A 124 17.43 3.14 1.04
CA LEU A 124 16.22 3.86 1.44
C LEU A 124 15.97 3.78 2.96
N PRO A 125 16.96 4.12 3.81
CA PRO A 125 16.82 4.02 5.27
C PRO A 125 15.74 4.96 5.81
N GLU A 126 15.38 6.02 5.10
CA GLU A 126 14.37 6.98 5.46
C GLU A 126 12.97 6.33 5.45
N TRP A 127 12.70 5.39 4.51
CA TRP A 127 11.42 4.68 4.40
C TRP A 127 11.14 3.82 5.62
N HIS A 128 12.06 2.94 5.94
CA HIS A 128 11.82 1.99 7.02
C HIS A 128 12.14 2.55 8.43
N GLY A 129 12.92 3.64 8.53
CA GLY A 129 13.22 4.27 9.82
C GLY A 129 13.78 3.32 10.90
N GLY A 130 14.46 2.23 10.50
CA GLY A 130 14.94 1.20 11.41
C GLY A 130 13.94 0.09 11.73
N ALA A 131 12.76 0.08 11.09
CA ALA A 131 11.69 -0.88 11.37
C ALA A 131 12.12 -2.33 11.27
N PHE A 132 12.96 -2.70 10.32
CA PHE A 132 13.45 -4.08 10.13
C PHE A 132 14.22 -4.66 11.34
N GLN A 133 14.66 -3.83 12.28
CA GLN A 133 15.36 -4.25 13.50
C GLN A 133 14.42 -4.37 14.71
N ASP A 134 13.13 -4.08 14.57
CA ASP A 134 12.17 -4.20 15.67
C ASP A 134 11.96 -5.66 16.05
N PRO A 135 12.04 -6.03 17.36
CA PRO A 135 11.92 -7.43 17.81
C PRO A 135 10.54 -8.06 17.56
N ARG A 136 9.53 -7.28 17.21
CA ARG A 136 8.17 -7.77 16.89
C ARG A 136 8.07 -8.36 15.50
N ILE A 137 9.12 -8.22 14.64
CA ILE A 137 9.08 -8.56 13.22
C ILE A 137 9.57 -9.97 12.98
N GLU A 138 8.84 -10.66 12.12
CA GLU A 138 9.25 -11.88 11.43
C GLU A 138 9.29 -11.59 9.92
N LEU A 139 10.49 -11.48 9.35
CA LEU A 139 10.70 -11.29 7.92
C LEU A 139 10.83 -12.66 7.23
N VAL A 140 9.94 -12.93 6.28
CA VAL A 140 9.86 -14.20 5.54
C VAL A 140 10.06 -13.93 4.06
N PHE A 141 10.99 -14.63 3.43
CA PHE A 141 11.22 -14.55 1.99
C PHE A 141 10.57 -15.77 1.30
N ALA A 142 9.36 -15.52 0.75
CA ALA A 142 8.54 -16.55 0.10
C ALA A 142 7.50 -15.89 -0.80
N ASP A 143 6.88 -16.68 -1.68
CA ASP A 143 5.66 -16.29 -2.36
C ASP A 143 4.53 -16.06 -1.32
N GLY A 144 3.86 -14.90 -1.41
CA GLY A 144 2.80 -14.52 -0.46
C GLY A 144 1.62 -15.49 -0.47
N LYS A 145 1.27 -16.06 -1.63
CA LYS A 145 0.21 -17.06 -1.75
C LYS A 145 0.61 -18.35 -1.05
N ASP A 146 1.81 -18.84 -1.29
CA ASP A 146 2.33 -20.07 -0.66
C ASP A 146 2.37 -19.90 0.87
N TYR A 147 2.81 -18.73 1.34
CA TYR A 147 2.82 -18.45 2.77
C TYR A 147 1.41 -18.51 3.38
N VAL A 148 0.43 -17.86 2.77
CA VAL A 148 -0.97 -17.84 3.25
C VAL A 148 -1.60 -19.24 3.24
N GLU A 149 -1.27 -20.08 2.26
CA GLU A 149 -1.73 -21.45 2.17
C GLU A 149 -1.14 -22.35 3.28
N GLN A 150 0.14 -22.15 3.61
CA GLN A 150 0.89 -23.01 4.54
C GLN A 150 0.81 -22.59 5.99
N THR A 151 0.69 -21.27 6.26
CA THR A 151 0.64 -20.76 7.63
C THR A 151 -0.62 -21.22 8.37
N ARG A 152 -0.48 -21.44 9.68
CA ARG A 152 -1.61 -21.63 10.60
C ARG A 152 -1.88 -20.41 11.46
N SER A 153 -1.05 -19.40 11.35
CA SER A 153 -1.24 -18.13 12.05
C SER A 153 -2.45 -17.40 11.52
N THR A 154 -3.10 -16.62 12.39
CA THR A 154 -4.18 -15.70 12.05
C THR A 154 -3.80 -14.29 12.48
N PHE A 155 -4.40 -13.29 11.84
CA PHE A 155 -4.00 -11.90 11.94
C PHE A 155 -5.22 -10.99 12.14
N ASP A 156 -5.01 -9.90 12.86
CA ASP A 156 -6.03 -8.87 13.08
C ASP A 156 -6.12 -7.92 11.91
N VAL A 157 -4.98 -7.65 11.27
CA VAL A 157 -4.91 -6.85 10.04
C VAL A 157 -3.99 -7.54 9.05
N ILE A 158 -4.43 -7.62 7.79
CA ILE A 158 -3.63 -8.09 6.66
C ILE A 158 -3.52 -6.95 5.65
N LEU A 159 -2.30 -6.62 5.25
CA LEU A 159 -1.99 -5.58 4.28
C LEU A 159 -1.36 -6.24 3.05
N ILE A 160 -1.94 -6.02 1.87
CA ILE A 160 -1.36 -6.44 0.59
C ILE A 160 -0.79 -5.20 -0.08
N ASP A 161 0.53 -5.12 -0.06
CA ASP A 161 1.34 -4.00 -0.52
C ASP A 161 2.35 -4.49 -1.55
N VAL A 162 1.83 -4.97 -2.67
CA VAL A 162 2.61 -5.53 -3.79
C VAL A 162 2.49 -4.63 -5.01
N CYS A 163 3.43 -4.76 -5.94
CA CYS A 163 3.36 -4.08 -7.23
C CYS A 163 2.06 -4.43 -7.97
N ASP A 164 1.71 -3.62 -8.96
CA ASP A 164 0.53 -3.82 -9.78
C ASP A 164 0.49 -5.21 -10.42
N ALA A 165 -0.72 -5.75 -10.60
CA ALA A 165 -0.94 -7.01 -11.30
C ALA A 165 -0.70 -6.83 -12.81
N LEU A 166 0.57 -6.80 -13.23
CA LEU A 166 0.92 -6.85 -14.64
C LEU A 166 0.52 -8.20 -15.23
N GLU A 167 0.14 -8.23 -16.52
CA GLU A 167 -0.42 -9.42 -17.20
C GLU A 167 0.38 -10.72 -17.01
N ASP A 168 1.70 -10.63 -16.77
CA ASP A 168 2.59 -11.76 -16.55
C ASP A 168 3.37 -11.67 -15.22
N GLY A 169 2.96 -10.80 -14.28
CA GLY A 169 3.66 -10.55 -13.03
C GLY A 169 3.38 -11.58 -11.91
N PRO A 170 4.30 -11.76 -10.96
CA PRO A 170 4.13 -12.70 -9.84
C PRO A 170 2.95 -12.28 -8.92
N ALA A 171 2.59 -11.00 -8.89
CA ALA A 171 1.49 -10.47 -8.10
C ALA A 171 0.10 -10.92 -8.58
N LEU A 172 -0.06 -11.32 -9.85
CA LEU A 172 -1.37 -11.66 -10.43
C LEU A 172 -2.12 -12.73 -9.62
N SER A 173 -1.40 -13.71 -9.06
CA SER A 173 -1.98 -14.79 -8.25
C SER A 173 -2.58 -14.30 -6.93
N LEU A 174 -2.22 -13.10 -6.47
CA LEU A 174 -2.67 -12.47 -5.22
C LEU A 174 -3.98 -11.67 -5.38
N TYR A 175 -4.52 -11.58 -6.59
CA TYR A 175 -5.77 -10.85 -6.89
C TYR A 175 -6.93 -11.79 -7.25
N THR A 176 -6.84 -13.07 -6.89
CA THR A 176 -7.85 -14.09 -7.20
C THR A 176 -8.84 -14.32 -6.06
N GLU A 177 -10.06 -14.71 -6.38
CA GLU A 177 -11.09 -15.09 -5.39
C GLU A 177 -10.58 -16.20 -4.45
N SER A 178 -9.90 -17.21 -5.00
CA SER A 178 -9.34 -18.31 -4.21
C SER A 178 -8.31 -17.85 -3.19
N PHE A 179 -7.47 -16.88 -3.56
CA PHE A 179 -6.52 -16.28 -2.65
C PHE A 179 -7.22 -15.46 -1.55
N TYR A 180 -8.18 -14.63 -1.88
CA TYR A 180 -8.92 -13.85 -0.88
C TYR A 180 -9.75 -14.73 0.06
N ARG A 181 -10.27 -15.88 -0.38
CA ARG A 181 -10.87 -16.87 0.51
C ARG A 181 -9.87 -17.42 1.52
N ARG A 182 -8.62 -17.69 1.10
CA ARG A 182 -7.54 -18.10 2.01
C ARG A 182 -7.13 -16.98 2.96
N ILE A 183 -7.04 -15.74 2.49
CA ILE A 183 -6.81 -14.57 3.34
C ILE A 183 -7.89 -14.49 4.44
N ARG A 184 -9.18 -14.61 4.09
CA ARG A 184 -10.28 -14.58 5.06
C ARG A 184 -10.16 -15.67 6.12
N GLU A 185 -9.71 -16.88 5.76
CA GLU A 185 -9.42 -17.96 6.72
C GLU A 185 -8.25 -17.65 7.67
N ARG A 186 -7.40 -16.69 7.32
CA ARG A 186 -6.25 -16.22 8.13
C ARG A 186 -6.57 -14.94 8.91
N MET A 187 -7.78 -14.44 8.83
CA MET A 187 -8.20 -13.29 9.64
C MET A 187 -8.76 -13.76 10.98
N ASN A 188 -8.41 -13.05 12.04
CA ASN A 188 -9.05 -13.19 13.33
C ASN A 188 -10.50 -12.65 13.28
N PRO A 189 -11.38 -13.04 14.20
CA PRO A 189 -12.69 -12.40 14.32
C PRO A 189 -12.58 -10.88 14.45
N GLY A 190 -13.25 -10.13 13.58
CA GLY A 190 -13.12 -8.67 13.49
C GLY A 190 -11.88 -8.18 12.74
N GLY A 191 -11.18 -9.08 12.06
CA GLY A 191 -10.02 -8.71 11.26
C GLY A 191 -10.36 -7.89 10.02
N LEU A 192 -9.38 -7.16 9.50
CA LEU A 192 -9.48 -6.36 8.29
C LEU A 192 -8.38 -6.73 7.29
N LEU A 193 -8.77 -6.74 6.01
CA LEU A 193 -7.87 -6.81 4.88
C LEU A 193 -7.78 -5.45 4.21
N VAL A 194 -6.58 -4.97 3.89
CA VAL A 194 -6.36 -3.83 2.99
C VAL A 194 -5.55 -4.27 1.80
N VAL A 195 -5.91 -3.76 0.63
CA VAL A 195 -5.22 -4.03 -0.64
C VAL A 195 -4.94 -2.70 -1.31
N GLN A 196 -3.69 -2.45 -1.68
CA GLN A 196 -3.41 -1.43 -2.69
C GLN A 196 -4.10 -1.86 -3.99
N ALA A 197 -4.77 -0.97 -4.67
CA ALA A 197 -5.69 -1.33 -5.73
C ALA A 197 -5.66 -0.36 -6.93
N MET A 198 -4.44 0.04 -7.29
CA MET A 198 -4.12 0.84 -8.46
C MET A 198 -4.92 2.16 -8.54
N GLU A 199 -4.91 2.81 -9.68
CA GLU A 199 -5.57 4.10 -9.90
C GLU A 199 -7.09 4.00 -9.70
N LEU A 200 -7.64 5.06 -9.11
CA LEU A 200 -9.09 5.22 -8.95
C LEU A 200 -9.54 6.63 -9.31
N SER A 201 -9.74 6.88 -10.58
CA SER A 201 -10.27 8.13 -11.10
C SER A 201 -11.52 7.89 -11.97
N GLY A 202 -12.13 8.95 -12.48
CA GLY A 202 -13.24 8.81 -13.43
C GLY A 202 -12.83 8.29 -14.82
N LEU A 203 -11.52 8.22 -15.09
CA LEU A 203 -10.96 7.79 -16.39
C LEU A 203 -10.17 6.50 -16.28
N ASP A 204 -9.52 6.27 -15.13
CA ASP A 204 -8.73 5.08 -14.86
C ASP A 204 -9.21 4.42 -13.57
N TYR A 205 -9.83 3.24 -13.69
CA TYR A 205 -10.51 2.56 -12.60
C TYR A 205 -10.72 1.06 -12.84
N GLN A 206 -10.36 0.55 -14.01
CA GLN A 206 -10.73 -0.80 -14.44
C GLN A 206 -10.09 -1.87 -13.56
N ASP A 207 -8.81 -1.71 -13.25
CA ASP A 207 -8.07 -2.64 -12.40
C ASP A 207 -8.57 -2.58 -10.96
N HIS A 208 -8.85 -1.39 -10.45
CA HIS A 208 -9.48 -1.22 -9.14
C HIS A 208 -10.83 -1.94 -9.05
N LEU A 209 -11.68 -1.81 -10.09
CA LEU A 209 -12.96 -2.51 -10.14
C LEU A 209 -12.78 -4.03 -10.17
N ALA A 210 -11.84 -4.55 -10.93
CA ALA A 210 -11.59 -5.99 -11.02
C ALA A 210 -11.22 -6.58 -9.65
N VAL A 211 -10.33 -5.91 -8.91
CA VAL A 211 -9.97 -6.30 -7.54
C VAL A 211 -11.15 -6.18 -6.59
N ARG A 212 -11.89 -5.07 -6.65
CA ARG A 212 -13.07 -4.84 -5.83
C ARG A 212 -14.14 -5.91 -6.05
N ASP A 213 -14.48 -6.22 -7.30
CA ASP A 213 -15.50 -7.19 -7.64
C ASP A 213 -15.09 -8.60 -7.19
N THR A 214 -13.80 -8.93 -7.24
CA THR A 214 -13.25 -10.17 -6.68
C THR A 214 -13.41 -10.22 -5.16
N LEU A 215 -13.10 -9.13 -4.45
CA LEU A 215 -13.29 -9.05 -2.99
C LEU A 215 -14.75 -9.16 -2.57
N LEU A 216 -15.68 -8.58 -3.33
CA LEU A 216 -17.13 -8.67 -3.06
C LEU A 216 -17.70 -10.11 -3.16
N GLN A 217 -17.00 -11.03 -3.85
CA GLN A 217 -17.36 -12.45 -3.85
C GLN A 217 -16.99 -13.14 -2.53
N VAL A 218 -16.15 -12.51 -1.72
CA VAL A 218 -15.58 -13.13 -0.51
C VAL A 218 -16.04 -12.43 0.76
N PHE A 219 -16.12 -11.09 0.76
CA PHE A 219 -16.38 -10.29 1.95
C PHE A 219 -17.72 -9.54 1.88
N PRO A 220 -18.48 -9.51 2.98
CA PRO A 220 -19.74 -8.76 3.04
C PRO A 220 -19.54 -7.23 3.09
N VAL A 221 -18.40 -6.77 3.58
CA VAL A 221 -18.04 -5.35 3.60
C VAL A 221 -16.79 -5.16 2.76
N VAL A 222 -16.90 -4.36 1.71
CA VAL A 222 -15.78 -3.89 0.87
C VAL A 222 -15.97 -2.40 0.63
N ARG A 223 -14.94 -1.61 0.90
CA ARG A 223 -14.94 -0.16 0.69
C ARG A 223 -13.76 0.25 -0.16
N SER A 224 -14.03 1.04 -1.19
CA SER A 224 -13.02 1.77 -1.94
C SER A 224 -12.78 3.12 -1.27
N TYR A 225 -11.53 3.53 -1.20
CA TYR A 225 -11.12 4.87 -0.83
C TYR A 225 -9.88 5.26 -1.63
N ALA A 226 -9.61 6.55 -1.74
CA ALA A 226 -8.51 7.03 -2.57
C ALA A 226 -7.88 8.30 -2.01
N THR A 227 -6.64 8.55 -2.43
CA THR A 227 -5.95 9.81 -2.25
C THR A 227 -4.99 10.07 -3.39
N PHE A 228 -4.74 11.35 -3.69
CA PHE A 228 -3.77 11.74 -4.70
C PHE A 228 -2.34 11.53 -4.18
N ILE A 229 -1.52 10.82 -4.96
CA ILE A 229 -0.09 10.63 -4.70
C ILE A 229 0.68 11.45 -5.74
N PRO A 230 1.38 12.53 -5.33
CA PRO A 230 2.05 13.42 -6.27
C PRO A 230 3.06 12.75 -7.21
N SER A 231 3.89 11.84 -6.68
CA SER A 231 4.90 11.13 -7.49
C SER A 231 4.31 10.11 -8.46
N PHE A 232 3.07 9.63 -8.21
CA PHE A 232 2.32 8.75 -9.13
C PHE A 232 1.50 9.53 -10.16
N TRP A 233 1.32 10.84 -9.96
CA TRP A 233 0.46 11.71 -10.77
C TRP A 233 -1.00 11.25 -10.82
N SER A 234 -1.44 10.46 -9.85
CA SER A 234 -2.71 9.78 -9.87
C SER A 234 -3.44 9.81 -8.53
N GLU A 235 -4.77 9.74 -8.58
CA GLU A 235 -5.61 9.33 -7.45
C GLU A 235 -5.43 7.82 -7.27
N TRP A 236 -4.71 7.44 -6.22
CA TRP A 236 -4.43 6.05 -5.90
C TRP A 236 -5.53 5.44 -5.05
N GLY A 237 -6.04 4.31 -5.49
CA GLY A 237 -7.13 3.59 -4.86
C GLY A 237 -6.66 2.51 -3.91
N PHE A 238 -7.39 2.36 -2.84
CA PHE A 238 -7.23 1.28 -1.87
C PHE A 238 -8.56 0.58 -1.66
N LEU A 239 -8.51 -0.69 -1.32
CA LEU A 239 -9.68 -1.47 -0.94
C LEU A 239 -9.50 -2.00 0.48
N ILE A 240 -10.55 -1.84 1.28
CA ILE A 240 -10.59 -2.43 2.62
C ILE A 240 -11.79 -3.36 2.72
N ALA A 241 -11.55 -4.57 3.26
CA ALA A 241 -12.54 -5.62 3.34
C ALA A 241 -12.60 -6.25 4.74
N SER A 242 -13.80 -6.64 5.18
CA SER A 242 -14.02 -7.29 6.48
C SER A 242 -15.31 -8.10 6.50
N ASP A 243 -15.48 -8.88 7.59
CA ASP A 243 -16.72 -9.60 7.87
C ASP A 243 -17.82 -8.73 8.50
N GLY A 244 -17.53 -7.50 8.93
CA GLY A 244 -18.57 -6.67 9.56
C GLY A 244 -18.12 -5.28 9.99
N LEU A 245 -16.81 -5.03 10.15
CA LEU A 245 -16.31 -3.71 10.44
C LEU A 245 -16.32 -2.84 9.18
N ASP A 246 -16.85 -1.64 9.27
CA ASP A 246 -16.92 -0.70 8.16
C ASP A 246 -16.16 0.59 8.48
N PRO A 247 -14.94 0.77 7.95
CA PRO A 247 -14.12 1.95 8.23
C PRO A 247 -14.76 3.25 7.75
N ALA A 248 -15.58 3.21 6.70
CA ALA A 248 -16.27 4.41 6.20
C ALA A 248 -17.32 4.96 7.19
N THR A 249 -17.66 4.20 8.22
CA THR A 249 -18.60 4.64 9.28
C THR A 249 -17.90 5.29 10.47
N LEU A 250 -16.56 5.27 10.51
CA LEU A 250 -15.81 5.97 11.56
C LEU A 250 -15.91 7.49 11.35
N SER A 251 -16.55 8.15 12.32
CA SER A 251 -16.58 9.61 12.37
C SER A 251 -15.30 10.17 13.01
N SER A 252 -15.11 11.48 12.87
CA SER A 252 -13.92 12.17 13.39
C SER A 252 -13.72 11.99 14.90
N GLU A 253 -14.80 11.97 15.70
CA GLU A 253 -14.72 11.93 17.17
C GLU A 253 -14.07 10.64 17.70
N PRO A 254 -14.50 9.40 17.30
CA PRO A 254 -13.78 8.17 17.65
C PRO A 254 -12.36 8.11 17.12
N LEU A 255 -12.08 8.69 15.94
CA LEU A 255 -10.73 8.73 15.37
C LEU A 255 -9.77 9.58 16.20
N VAL A 256 -10.21 10.74 16.67
CA VAL A 256 -9.43 11.61 17.58
C VAL A 256 -9.05 10.83 18.85
N GLU A 257 -10.01 10.13 19.47
CA GLU A 257 -9.74 9.32 20.67
C GLU A 257 -8.72 8.23 20.39
N ARG A 258 -8.89 7.50 19.28
CA ARG A 258 -8.02 6.38 18.90
C ARG A 258 -6.62 6.84 18.53
N LEU A 259 -6.47 7.93 17.78
CA LEU A 259 -5.19 8.55 17.46
C LEU A 259 -4.46 9.06 18.73
N GLY A 260 -5.21 9.57 19.70
CA GLY A 260 -4.66 9.98 21.00
C GLY A 260 -4.17 8.82 21.87
N GLY A 261 -4.79 7.63 21.76
CA GLY A 261 -4.53 6.49 22.65
C GLY A 261 -3.55 5.44 22.14
N ARG A 262 -3.32 5.35 20.83
CA ARG A 262 -2.59 4.25 20.19
C ARG A 262 -1.16 4.56 19.73
N GLY A 263 -0.58 5.66 20.18
CA GLY A 263 0.77 6.06 19.76
C GLY A 263 1.88 5.09 20.23
N PRO A 264 3.08 5.16 19.63
CA PRO A 264 4.22 4.34 20.00
C PRO A 264 4.68 4.59 21.45
N ALA A 265 5.49 3.70 22.02
CA ALA A 265 6.06 3.88 23.34
C ALA A 265 6.83 5.21 23.41
N GLY A 266 6.41 6.11 24.33
CA GLY A 266 6.98 7.45 24.46
C GLY A 266 6.27 8.55 23.68
N ALA A 267 5.41 8.23 22.71
CA ALA A 267 4.56 9.22 22.05
C ALA A 267 3.22 9.35 22.80
N GLU A 268 2.84 10.55 23.13
CA GLU A 268 1.56 10.82 23.80
C GLU A 268 0.37 10.72 22.84
N ASN A 269 0.64 10.94 21.53
CA ASN A 269 -0.38 11.01 20.51
C ASN A 269 0.17 10.48 19.17
N LEU A 270 -0.44 9.40 18.62
CA LEU A 270 -0.08 8.88 17.31
C LEU A 270 -0.29 9.92 16.21
N GLY A 271 -1.43 10.64 16.24
CA GLY A 271 -1.76 11.65 15.25
C GLY A 271 -0.75 12.79 15.14
N ALA A 272 0.00 13.09 16.21
CA ALA A 272 1.08 14.08 16.14
C ALA A 272 2.35 13.57 15.40
N ALA A 273 2.45 12.27 15.18
CA ALA A 273 3.58 11.65 14.49
C ALA A 273 3.27 11.32 13.02
N LEU A 274 2.02 11.52 12.58
CA LEU A 274 1.59 11.33 11.19
C LEU A 274 1.68 12.65 10.44
N GLU A 275 2.06 12.58 9.17
CA GLU A 275 2.25 13.74 8.31
C GLU A 275 1.05 14.02 7.42
N PHE A 276 0.32 12.97 7.05
CA PHE A 276 -0.83 13.05 6.14
C PHE A 276 -2.16 12.70 6.81
N TYR A 277 -2.17 11.63 7.62
CA TYR A 277 -3.42 11.05 8.08
C TYR A 277 -3.92 11.67 9.39
N ASP A 278 -5.13 12.19 9.33
CA ASP A 278 -5.91 12.69 10.46
C ASP A 278 -7.40 12.32 10.30
N PRO A 279 -8.28 12.65 11.25
CA PRO A 279 -9.71 12.34 11.16
C PRO A 279 -10.41 12.96 9.94
N ASP A 280 -10.03 14.15 9.51
CA ASP A 280 -10.64 14.83 8.38
C ASP A 280 -10.16 14.19 7.07
N THR A 281 -8.89 13.85 7.00
CA THR A 281 -8.28 13.09 5.88
C THR A 281 -8.93 11.72 5.73
N HIS A 282 -9.18 10.98 6.83
CA HIS A 282 -9.92 9.73 6.79
C HIS A 282 -11.28 9.90 6.10
N VAL A 283 -12.08 10.83 6.58
CA VAL A 283 -13.41 11.10 6.01
C VAL A 283 -13.31 11.50 4.53
N ARG A 284 -12.32 12.34 4.18
CA ARG A 284 -12.07 12.78 2.81
C ARG A 284 -11.74 11.61 1.88
N MET A 285 -10.89 10.68 2.30
CA MET A 285 -10.51 9.53 1.47
C MET A 285 -11.71 8.65 1.11
N PHE A 286 -12.67 8.46 2.01
CA PHE A 286 -13.89 7.70 1.75
C PHE A 286 -14.99 8.52 1.04
N ALA A 287 -14.87 9.84 0.99
CA ALA A 287 -15.82 10.73 0.33
C ALA A 287 -15.52 10.87 -1.18
N LEU A 288 -15.52 9.74 -1.90
CA LEU A 288 -15.17 9.68 -3.32
C LEU A 288 -16.01 10.64 -4.18
N PRO A 289 -15.47 11.17 -5.30
CA PRO A 289 -16.16 12.00 -6.28
C PRO A 289 -17.39 11.31 -6.87
N LYS A 290 -18.32 12.11 -7.44
CA LYS A 290 -19.58 11.60 -7.97
C LYS A 290 -19.39 10.67 -9.16
N ASP A 291 -18.46 10.98 -10.05
CA ASP A 291 -18.11 10.18 -11.23
C ASP A 291 -17.46 8.85 -10.82
N VAL A 292 -16.52 8.88 -9.88
CA VAL A 292 -15.92 7.66 -9.30
C VAL A 292 -17.00 6.79 -8.65
N LYS A 293 -17.92 7.36 -7.86
CA LYS A 293 -19.06 6.60 -7.32
C LYS A 293 -19.93 5.99 -8.41
N ALA A 294 -20.08 6.65 -9.53
CA ALA A 294 -20.87 6.13 -10.64
C ALA A 294 -20.20 4.89 -11.23
N VAL A 295 -18.89 4.89 -11.47
CA VAL A 295 -18.19 3.70 -11.98
C VAL A 295 -18.17 2.55 -10.98
N LEU A 296 -18.01 2.83 -9.68
CA LEU A 296 -18.08 1.81 -8.63
C LEU A 296 -19.46 1.14 -8.50
N ASN A 297 -20.52 1.78 -8.99
CA ASN A 297 -21.87 1.21 -9.01
C ASN A 297 -22.17 0.37 -10.25
N HIS A 298 -21.27 0.37 -11.24
CA HIS A 298 -21.38 -0.47 -12.42
C HIS A 298 -20.48 -1.69 -12.22
N SER A 299 -21.07 -2.85 -11.92
CA SER A 299 -20.32 -4.13 -11.93
C SER A 299 -19.73 -4.36 -13.31
N LEU A 300 -18.47 -4.74 -13.39
CA LEU A 300 -17.88 -5.17 -14.66
C LEU A 300 -18.63 -6.40 -15.18
N PRO A 301 -18.88 -6.50 -16.51
CA PRO A 301 -19.37 -7.75 -17.10
C PRO A 301 -18.39 -8.89 -16.75
N PRO A 302 -18.90 -10.12 -16.50
CA PRO A 302 -18.05 -11.25 -16.11
C PRO A 302 -16.91 -11.59 -17.08
N GLU A 303 -16.96 -11.10 -18.29
CA GLU A 303 -15.98 -11.34 -19.35
C GLU A 303 -14.73 -10.44 -19.26
N VAL A 304 -14.77 -9.35 -18.49
CA VAL A 304 -13.62 -8.43 -18.32
C VAL A 304 -12.76 -8.80 -17.10
N ALA A 305 -13.34 -9.49 -16.12
CA ALA A 305 -12.62 -9.98 -14.94
C ALA A 305 -11.70 -11.20 -15.19
N ALA A 306 -11.60 -11.67 -16.44
CA ALA A 306 -10.84 -12.85 -16.85
C ALA A 306 -9.77 -12.55 -17.92
N GLN A 307 -9.49 -11.29 -18.20
CA GLN A 307 -8.39 -10.84 -19.05
C GLN A 307 -7.35 -10.19 -18.18
#